data_17847e562df3a2c0c2e50638ae712d03
#
_entry.id   17847e562df3a2c0c2e50638ae712d03
#
_cell.length_a   1.000
_cell.length_b   1.000
_cell.length_c   1.000
_cell.angle_alpha   90.00
_cell.angle_beta   90.00
_cell.angle_gamma   90.00
#
_symmetry.space_group_name_H-M   'P 1'
#
loop_
_entity.id
_entity.type
_entity.pdbx_description
1 polymer ?
#
loop_
_entity_poly.entity_id
_entity_poly.type
_entity_poly.pdbx_seq_one_letter_code
_entity_poly.pdbx_strand_id
1 'polypeptide(L)'
;EMSFVDQNDVMSALEEVLADAFGRMGVEMPTPLRRMDYWEAMDTYGSDKPDTRYGMHLVDLTDIFANSKFKVFATAANEEGSVVKAINAKGAGAWARAKIDKLAGVASTFGAKGLAWIAFREDGSINSPIVKFFSDEEMAALRERMDVEPGDLVMFAAGPRLLSDEILG
;
A
#
# COMPACT_ATOMS: atom_id res chain seq x y z
N GLU A 1 18.45 -4.63 29.85
CA GLU A 1 18.98 -3.28 29.67
C GLU A 1 20.41 -3.35 29.15
N MET A 2 20.75 -2.55 28.13
CA MET A 2 22.06 -2.55 27.50
C MET A 2 22.62 -1.12 27.54
N SER A 3 23.92 -0.96 27.85
CA SER A 3 24.59 0.33 27.90
C SER A 3 25.83 0.30 27.01
N PHE A 4 26.19 1.45 26.45
CA PHE A 4 27.34 1.60 25.54
C PHE A 4 27.24 0.75 24.27
N VAL A 5 26.02 0.57 23.74
CA VAL A 5 25.71 -0.21 22.54
C VAL A 5 25.13 0.68 21.45
N ASP A 6 25.30 0.27 20.19
CA ASP A 6 24.63 0.88 19.05
C ASP A 6 23.41 0.06 18.59
N GLN A 7 22.74 0.55 17.55
CA GLN A 7 21.57 -0.13 16.97
C GLN A 7 21.88 -1.55 16.49
N ASN A 8 23.08 -1.79 15.96
CA ASN A 8 23.47 -3.11 15.44
C ASN A 8 23.66 -4.10 16.57
N ASP A 9 24.23 -3.68 17.70
CA ASP A 9 24.42 -4.53 18.87
C ASP A 9 23.07 -5.02 19.40
N VAL A 10 22.08 -4.11 19.49
CA VAL A 10 20.71 -4.46 19.94
C VAL A 10 20.05 -5.44 18.95
N MET A 11 20.14 -5.17 17.66
CA MET A 11 19.56 -6.04 16.63
C MET A 11 20.19 -7.43 16.65
N SER A 12 21.53 -7.51 16.74
CA SER A 12 22.26 -8.79 16.77
C SER A 12 21.91 -9.62 18.00
N ALA A 13 21.84 -8.99 19.17
CA ALA A 13 21.41 -9.69 20.38
C ALA A 13 19.99 -10.25 20.27
N LEU A 14 19.05 -9.49 19.68
CA LEU A 14 17.69 -9.97 19.45
C LEU A 14 17.65 -11.09 18.42
N GLU A 15 18.43 -11.01 17.34
CA GLU A 15 18.54 -12.07 16.34
C GLU A 15 19.02 -13.40 16.97
N GLU A 16 20.04 -13.35 17.82
CA GLU A 16 20.56 -14.54 18.53
C GLU A 16 19.49 -15.16 19.43
N VAL A 17 18.77 -14.34 20.20
CA VAL A 17 17.70 -14.81 21.09
C VAL A 17 16.58 -15.48 20.29
N LEU A 18 16.16 -14.86 19.19
CA LEU A 18 15.09 -15.39 18.33
C LEU A 18 15.55 -16.70 17.65
N ALA A 19 16.77 -16.72 17.11
CA ALA A 19 17.32 -17.91 16.46
C ALA A 19 17.42 -19.11 17.42
N ASP A 20 17.89 -18.90 18.67
CA ASP A 20 17.92 -19.96 19.69
C ASP A 20 16.51 -20.42 20.07
N ALA A 21 15.60 -19.49 20.33
CA ALA A 21 14.22 -19.81 20.70
C ALA A 21 13.48 -20.61 19.64
N PHE A 22 13.54 -20.21 18.38
CA PHE A 22 12.91 -20.91 17.27
C PHE A 22 13.64 -22.22 16.94
N GLY A 23 14.98 -22.25 17.04
CA GLY A 23 15.77 -23.47 16.87
C GLY A 23 15.38 -24.58 17.85
N ARG A 24 15.09 -24.24 19.11
CA ARG A 24 14.55 -25.20 20.12
C ARG A 24 13.19 -25.75 19.76
N MET A 25 12.42 -25.02 18.94
CA MET A 25 11.13 -25.45 18.41
C MET A 25 11.25 -26.24 17.09
N GLY A 26 12.48 -26.48 16.60
CA GLY A 26 12.74 -27.14 15.33
C GLY A 26 12.51 -26.24 14.10
N VAL A 27 12.47 -24.93 14.29
CA VAL A 27 12.32 -23.95 13.20
C VAL A 27 13.67 -23.25 12.99
N GLU A 28 14.26 -23.44 11.82
CA GLU A 28 15.48 -22.73 11.43
C GLU A 28 15.13 -21.33 10.93
N MET A 29 15.67 -20.32 11.62
CA MET A 29 15.51 -18.92 11.19
C MET A 29 16.72 -18.49 10.34
N PRO A 30 16.49 -17.86 9.17
CA PRO A 30 17.58 -17.27 8.40
C PRO A 30 18.18 -16.07 9.17
N THR A 31 19.49 -16.10 9.39
CA THR A 31 20.23 -14.99 9.99
C THR A 31 21.35 -14.55 9.05
N PRO A 32 21.65 -13.24 8.94
CA PRO A 32 20.97 -12.14 9.62
C PRO A 32 19.56 -11.91 9.09
N LEU A 33 18.64 -11.47 9.95
CA LEU A 33 17.30 -11.06 9.54
C LEU A 33 17.37 -9.85 8.61
N ARG A 34 16.44 -9.76 7.65
CA ARG A 34 16.31 -8.58 6.78
C ARG A 34 16.09 -7.34 7.64
N ARG A 35 16.91 -6.33 7.41
CA ARG A 35 16.72 -4.99 7.98
C ARG A 35 16.03 -4.11 6.97
N MET A 36 15.05 -3.36 7.42
CA MET A 36 14.23 -2.47 6.60
C MET A 36 14.24 -1.09 7.23
N ASP A 37 14.43 -0.06 6.41
CA ASP A 37 14.29 1.32 6.85
C ASP A 37 12.81 1.63 7.17
N TYR A 38 12.58 2.52 8.14
CA TYR A 38 11.22 2.93 8.53
C TYR A 38 10.40 3.44 7.34
N TRP A 39 10.99 4.30 6.53
CA TRP A 39 10.28 4.84 5.38
C TRP A 39 10.10 3.81 4.25
N GLU A 40 11.04 2.88 4.08
CA GLU A 40 10.85 1.74 3.18
C GLU A 40 9.63 0.91 3.62
N ALA A 41 9.50 0.65 4.93
CA ALA A 41 8.37 -0.10 5.47
C ALA A 41 7.04 0.65 5.27
N MET A 42 6.99 1.92 5.64
CA MET A 42 5.78 2.75 5.50
C MET A 42 5.38 2.94 4.04
N ASP A 43 6.31 3.30 3.17
CA ASP A 43 6.02 3.56 1.75
C ASP A 43 5.59 2.32 0.99
N THR A 44 6.13 1.15 1.36
CA THR A 44 5.88 -0.10 0.64
C THR A 44 4.69 -0.87 1.21
N TYR A 45 4.51 -0.85 2.52
CA TYR A 45 3.53 -1.70 3.22
C TYR A 45 2.50 -0.92 4.04
N GLY A 46 2.70 0.38 4.24
CA GLY A 46 1.82 1.22 5.07
C GLY A 46 1.92 0.94 6.58
N SER A 47 2.93 0.21 7.01
CA SER A 47 3.11 -0.22 8.40
C SER A 47 4.59 -0.35 8.75
N ASP A 48 4.96 0.01 9.98
CA ASP A 48 6.30 -0.23 10.55
C ASP A 48 6.51 -1.70 11.00
N LYS A 49 5.48 -2.53 10.89
CA LYS A 49 5.48 -3.97 11.21
C LYS A 49 4.88 -4.79 10.07
N PRO A 50 5.47 -4.73 8.86
CA PRO A 50 4.88 -5.31 7.67
C PRO A 50 4.88 -6.83 7.70
N ASP A 51 3.78 -7.44 7.25
CA ASP A 51 3.79 -8.83 6.84
C ASP A 51 4.28 -8.91 5.39
N THR A 52 5.54 -9.24 5.20
CA THR A 52 6.19 -9.27 3.88
C THR A 52 5.81 -10.50 3.03
N ARG A 53 4.94 -11.38 3.52
CA ARG A 53 4.42 -12.54 2.76
C ARG A 53 3.40 -12.13 1.70
N TYR A 54 2.76 -10.99 1.87
CA TYR A 54 1.83 -10.43 0.89
C TYR A 54 2.58 -9.62 -0.16
N GLY A 55 2.38 -9.92 -1.42
CA GLY A 55 2.96 -9.17 -2.54
C GLY A 55 2.18 -7.90 -2.91
N MET A 56 1.33 -7.40 -2.03
CA MET A 56 0.50 -6.22 -2.27
C MET A 56 1.19 -4.99 -1.71
N HIS A 57 1.95 -4.31 -2.57
CA HIS A 57 2.72 -3.13 -2.19
C HIS A 57 1.92 -1.85 -2.48
N LEU A 58 2.13 -0.83 -1.63
CA LEU A 58 1.69 0.52 -1.90
C LEU A 58 2.53 1.11 -3.03
N VAL A 59 1.89 1.79 -3.96
CA VAL A 59 2.56 2.46 -5.09
C VAL A 59 2.19 3.93 -5.09
N ASP A 60 3.20 4.79 -5.16
CA ASP A 60 3.02 6.24 -5.28
C ASP A 60 2.66 6.61 -6.74
N LEU A 61 1.57 7.33 -6.88
CA LEU A 61 1.00 7.79 -8.15
C LEU A 61 0.84 9.32 -8.17
N THR A 62 1.43 10.02 -7.22
CA THR A 62 1.25 11.47 -7.02
C THR A 62 1.57 12.27 -8.28
N ASP A 63 2.67 11.93 -8.96
CA ASP A 63 3.09 12.61 -10.19
C ASP A 63 2.11 12.41 -11.37
N ILE A 64 1.44 11.26 -11.44
CA ILE A 64 0.46 10.95 -12.49
C ILE A 64 -0.75 11.89 -12.37
N PHE A 65 -1.19 12.18 -11.15
CA PHE A 65 -2.44 12.88 -10.90
C PHE A 65 -2.29 14.38 -10.59
N ALA A 66 -1.11 14.95 -10.73
CA ALA A 66 -0.86 16.38 -10.44
C ALA A 66 -1.75 17.34 -11.26
N ASN A 67 -2.10 16.96 -12.49
CA ASN A 67 -2.96 17.76 -13.39
C ASN A 67 -4.32 17.10 -13.66
N SER A 68 -4.72 16.14 -12.82
CA SER A 68 -5.95 15.38 -13.02
C SER A 68 -7.21 16.24 -12.90
N LYS A 69 -8.22 15.90 -13.69
CA LYS A 69 -9.57 16.46 -13.54
C LYS A 69 -10.28 15.96 -12.29
N PHE A 70 -9.80 14.90 -11.68
CA PHE A 70 -10.31 14.42 -10.39
C PHE A 70 -9.71 15.26 -9.26
N LYS A 71 -10.44 16.27 -8.84
CA LYS A 71 -9.97 17.33 -7.92
C LYS A 71 -9.36 16.79 -6.63
N VAL A 72 -9.88 15.68 -6.07
CA VAL A 72 -9.34 15.08 -4.82
C VAL A 72 -7.88 14.69 -5.00
N PHE A 73 -7.55 14.01 -6.13
CA PHE A 73 -6.19 13.58 -6.41
C PHE A 73 -5.30 14.77 -6.80
N ALA A 74 -5.79 15.66 -7.67
CA ALA A 74 -5.04 16.85 -8.05
C ALA A 74 -4.72 17.73 -6.83
N THR A 75 -5.63 17.89 -5.89
CA THR A 75 -5.37 18.64 -4.65
C THR A 75 -4.29 17.97 -3.83
N ALA A 76 -4.41 16.67 -3.54
CA ALA A 76 -3.42 15.94 -2.77
C ALA A 76 -2.03 15.93 -3.46
N ALA A 77 -2.02 15.78 -4.78
CA ALA A 77 -0.76 15.76 -5.55
C ALA A 77 -0.01 17.10 -5.58
N ASN A 78 -0.70 18.22 -5.34
CA ASN A 78 -0.10 19.55 -5.31
C ASN A 78 0.05 20.14 -3.89
N GLU A 79 -0.37 19.41 -2.86
CA GLU A 79 -0.25 19.81 -1.46
C GLU A 79 1.01 19.21 -0.85
N GLU A 80 1.84 20.05 -0.24
CA GLU A 80 3.09 19.62 0.40
C GLU A 80 2.81 18.60 1.52
N GLY A 81 3.54 17.49 1.52
CA GLY A 81 3.36 16.41 2.50
C GLY A 81 2.16 15.48 2.25
N SER A 82 1.38 15.74 1.19
CA SER A 82 0.30 14.88 0.72
C SER A 82 0.74 14.03 -0.47
N VAL A 83 0.09 12.89 -0.64
CA VAL A 83 0.37 11.91 -1.71
C VAL A 83 -0.92 11.34 -2.29
N VAL A 84 -0.81 10.74 -3.47
CA VAL A 84 -1.81 9.81 -4.01
C VAL A 84 -1.14 8.46 -4.13
N LYS A 85 -1.56 7.51 -3.30
CA LYS A 85 -1.07 6.13 -3.33
C LYS A 85 -2.17 5.14 -3.65
N ALA A 86 -1.79 3.98 -4.14
CA ALA A 86 -2.73 2.90 -4.43
C ALA A 86 -2.15 1.53 -4.10
N ILE A 87 -3.04 0.55 -3.92
CA ILE A 87 -2.72 -0.88 -3.90
C ILE A 87 -3.48 -1.59 -5.01
N ASN A 88 -2.87 -2.64 -5.57
CA ASN A 88 -3.49 -3.51 -6.56
C ASN A 88 -3.84 -4.86 -5.94
N ALA A 89 -5.11 -5.10 -5.68
CA ALA A 89 -5.61 -6.39 -5.24
C ALA A 89 -5.84 -7.29 -6.47
N LYS A 90 -4.84 -8.09 -6.81
CA LYS A 90 -4.86 -9.02 -7.93
C LYS A 90 -6.04 -9.99 -7.83
N GLY A 91 -6.79 -10.15 -8.93
CA GLY A 91 -7.94 -11.04 -9.01
C GLY A 91 -9.21 -10.58 -8.26
N ALA A 92 -9.21 -9.39 -7.65
CA ALA A 92 -10.36 -8.87 -6.90
C ALA A 92 -11.33 -8.02 -7.75
N GLY A 93 -11.06 -7.86 -9.04
CA GLY A 93 -11.88 -7.05 -9.96
C GLY A 93 -13.32 -7.53 -10.09
N ALA A 94 -13.59 -8.81 -9.85
CA ALA A 94 -14.95 -9.38 -9.87
C ALA A 94 -15.77 -9.10 -8.59
N TRP A 95 -15.19 -8.49 -7.56
CA TRP A 95 -15.90 -8.26 -6.30
C TRP A 95 -17.15 -7.40 -6.48
N ALA A 96 -18.21 -7.79 -5.78
CA ALA A 96 -19.44 -7.02 -5.74
C ALA A 96 -19.21 -5.68 -5.03
N ARG A 97 -19.90 -4.64 -5.47
CA ARG A 97 -19.83 -3.29 -4.88
C ARG A 97 -20.00 -3.30 -3.35
N ALA A 98 -20.94 -4.09 -2.84
CA ALA A 98 -21.17 -4.21 -1.39
C ALA A 98 -19.94 -4.72 -0.62
N LYS A 99 -19.07 -5.54 -1.25
CA LYS A 99 -17.81 -5.97 -0.64
C LYS A 99 -16.78 -4.84 -0.63
N ILE A 100 -16.71 -4.06 -1.69
CA ILE A 100 -15.81 -2.89 -1.78
C ILE A 100 -16.27 -1.79 -0.80
N ASP A 101 -17.60 -1.58 -0.68
CA ASP A 101 -18.16 -0.60 0.27
C ASP A 101 -17.86 -0.98 1.74
N LYS A 102 -17.72 -2.27 2.07
CA LYS A 102 -17.23 -2.72 3.38
C LYS A 102 -15.79 -2.32 3.62
N LEU A 103 -14.91 -2.38 2.61
CA LEU A 103 -13.53 -1.92 2.71
C LEU A 103 -13.48 -0.40 2.95
N ALA A 104 -14.36 0.37 2.31
CA ALA A 104 -14.48 1.80 2.60
C ALA A 104 -14.84 2.05 4.08
N GLY A 105 -15.66 1.19 4.69
CA GLY A 105 -15.95 1.20 6.12
C GLY A 105 -14.70 0.94 6.98
N VAL A 106 -13.87 -0.04 6.59
CA VAL A 106 -12.59 -0.31 7.27
C VAL A 106 -11.65 0.88 7.13
N ALA A 107 -11.44 1.39 5.91
CA ALA A 107 -10.61 2.58 5.66
C ALA A 107 -11.06 3.79 6.49
N SER A 108 -12.37 3.95 6.70
CA SER A 108 -12.92 5.02 7.54
C SER A 108 -12.49 4.92 9.01
N THR A 109 -12.23 3.72 9.54
CA THR A 109 -11.72 3.56 10.92
C THR A 109 -10.30 4.08 11.10
N PHE A 110 -9.54 4.18 9.98
CA PHE A 110 -8.23 4.79 9.90
C PHE A 110 -8.25 6.26 9.47
N GLY A 111 -9.44 6.87 9.40
CA GLY A 111 -9.60 8.29 9.10
C GLY A 111 -9.83 8.62 7.62
N ALA A 112 -10.00 7.64 6.74
CA ALA A 112 -10.35 7.88 5.35
C ALA A 112 -11.73 8.54 5.24
N LYS A 113 -11.82 9.61 4.44
CA LYS A 113 -13.11 10.26 4.09
C LYS A 113 -13.88 9.48 3.02
N GLY A 114 -13.26 8.49 2.41
CA GLY A 114 -13.78 7.62 1.37
C GLY A 114 -12.66 6.76 0.78
N LEU A 115 -13.04 5.70 0.08
CA LEU A 115 -12.10 4.83 -0.63
C LEU A 115 -12.41 4.92 -2.13
N ALA A 116 -11.51 5.51 -2.89
CA ALA A 116 -11.60 5.51 -4.35
C ALA A 116 -11.09 4.18 -4.90
N TRP A 117 -11.71 3.68 -5.98
CA TRP A 117 -11.35 2.40 -6.53
C TRP A 117 -11.67 2.27 -8.03
N ILE A 118 -10.95 1.36 -8.70
CA ILE A 118 -11.17 0.95 -10.09
C ILE A 118 -11.12 -0.57 -10.15
N ALA A 119 -12.20 -1.21 -10.58
CA ALA A 119 -12.24 -2.64 -10.86
C ALA A 119 -12.08 -2.88 -12.36
N PHE A 120 -11.03 -3.57 -12.73
CA PHE A 120 -10.75 -4.03 -14.09
C PHE A 120 -11.35 -5.43 -14.24
N ARG A 121 -12.38 -5.56 -15.06
CA ARG A 121 -13.06 -6.85 -15.26
C ARG A 121 -12.30 -7.73 -16.23
N GLU A 122 -12.48 -9.03 -16.14
CA GLU A 122 -11.86 -10.00 -17.07
C GLU A 122 -12.29 -9.80 -18.53
N ASP A 123 -13.49 -9.29 -18.76
CA ASP A 123 -14.01 -8.96 -20.09
C ASP A 123 -13.45 -7.65 -20.67
N GLY A 124 -12.51 -7.01 -19.98
CA GLY A 124 -11.90 -5.73 -20.34
C GLY A 124 -12.72 -4.50 -19.94
N SER A 125 -13.92 -4.67 -19.42
CA SER A 125 -14.72 -3.54 -18.94
C SER A 125 -14.16 -2.98 -17.63
N ILE A 126 -14.40 -1.69 -17.39
CA ILE A 126 -13.95 -1.01 -16.17
C ILE A 126 -15.19 -0.56 -15.39
N ASN A 127 -15.21 -0.91 -14.11
CA ASN A 127 -16.22 -0.43 -13.17
C ASN A 127 -15.57 0.47 -12.12
N SER A 128 -15.93 1.74 -12.10
CA SER A 128 -15.38 2.73 -11.18
C SER A 128 -16.24 3.98 -11.10
N PRO A 129 -16.40 4.58 -9.93
CA PRO A 129 -17.06 5.88 -9.80
C PRO A 129 -16.19 7.05 -10.28
N ILE A 130 -14.87 6.87 -10.40
CA ILE A 130 -13.90 7.94 -10.63
C ILE A 130 -13.25 7.93 -12.02
N VAL A 131 -13.27 6.81 -12.74
CA VAL A 131 -12.57 6.65 -14.04
C VAL A 131 -12.96 7.70 -15.08
N LYS A 132 -14.18 8.21 -15.05
CA LYS A 132 -14.69 9.25 -15.97
C LYS A 132 -13.93 10.59 -15.87
N PHE A 133 -13.15 10.78 -14.82
CA PHE A 133 -12.35 12.00 -14.61
C PHE A 133 -10.91 11.84 -15.08
N PHE A 134 -10.47 10.62 -15.41
CA PHE A 134 -9.10 10.33 -15.81
C PHE A 134 -8.93 10.48 -17.31
N SER A 135 -7.78 11.01 -17.72
CA SER A 135 -7.39 11.00 -19.13
C SER A 135 -6.89 9.62 -19.56
N ASP A 136 -6.78 9.41 -20.88
CA ASP A 136 -6.24 8.16 -21.42
C ASP A 136 -4.75 7.97 -21.00
N GLU A 137 -4.00 9.07 -20.92
CA GLU A 137 -2.59 9.08 -20.47
C GLU A 137 -2.48 8.69 -18.99
N GLU A 138 -3.34 9.28 -18.12
CA GLU A 138 -3.38 8.91 -16.70
C GLU A 138 -3.74 7.44 -16.51
N MET A 139 -4.71 6.93 -17.27
CA MET A 139 -5.10 5.52 -17.24
C MET A 139 -3.99 4.59 -17.75
N ALA A 140 -3.27 4.98 -18.79
CA ALA A 140 -2.15 4.19 -19.30
C ALA A 140 -1.00 4.14 -18.28
N ALA A 141 -0.61 5.31 -17.74
CA ALA A 141 0.44 5.40 -16.73
C ALA A 141 0.08 4.63 -15.42
N LEU A 142 -1.18 4.72 -14.99
CA LEU A 142 -1.70 3.95 -13.86
C LEU A 142 -1.54 2.44 -14.09
N ARG A 143 -2.01 1.96 -15.24
CA ARG A 143 -1.96 0.53 -15.58
C ARG A 143 -0.53 0.01 -15.61
N GLU A 144 0.38 0.75 -16.23
CA GLU A 144 1.80 0.39 -16.31
C GLU A 144 2.44 0.36 -14.92
N ARG A 145 2.29 1.44 -14.12
CA ARG A 145 2.94 1.55 -12.81
C ARG A 145 2.41 0.56 -11.78
N MET A 146 1.13 0.22 -11.84
CA MET A 146 0.48 -0.72 -10.93
C MET A 146 0.50 -2.16 -11.43
N ASP A 147 1.09 -2.43 -12.62
CA ASP A 147 1.05 -3.75 -13.28
C ASP A 147 -0.39 -4.32 -13.29
N VAL A 148 -1.32 -3.53 -13.84
CA VAL A 148 -2.75 -3.88 -13.82
C VAL A 148 -3.08 -4.88 -14.91
N GLU A 149 -3.70 -6.00 -14.49
CA GLU A 149 -4.23 -7.02 -15.38
C GLU A 149 -5.76 -7.05 -15.36
N PRO A 150 -6.41 -7.65 -16.39
CA PRO A 150 -7.84 -7.96 -16.31
C PRO A 150 -8.13 -8.82 -15.08
N GLY A 151 -9.17 -8.46 -14.33
CA GLY A 151 -9.53 -9.13 -13.07
C GLY A 151 -9.01 -8.42 -11.81
N ASP A 152 -8.26 -7.34 -11.91
CA ASP A 152 -7.68 -6.62 -10.77
C ASP A 152 -8.61 -5.54 -10.18
N LEU A 153 -8.38 -5.22 -8.90
CA LEU A 153 -9.03 -4.12 -8.20
C LEU A 153 -7.95 -3.17 -7.65
N VAL A 154 -7.89 -1.96 -8.16
CA VAL A 154 -7.01 -0.90 -7.65
C VAL A 154 -7.80 -0.02 -6.67
N MET A 155 -7.26 0.19 -5.48
CA MET A 155 -7.82 1.04 -4.44
C MET A 155 -6.84 2.14 -4.08
N PHE A 156 -7.37 3.35 -3.80
CA PHE A 156 -6.56 4.55 -3.65
C PHE A 156 -6.80 5.23 -2.32
N ALA A 157 -5.73 5.81 -1.77
CA ALA A 157 -5.80 6.84 -0.73
C ALA A 157 -5.13 8.12 -1.25
N ALA A 158 -5.65 9.28 -0.83
CA ALA A 158 -5.12 10.58 -1.21
C ALA A 158 -5.24 11.55 -0.03
N GLY A 159 -4.13 12.19 0.33
CA GLY A 159 -4.00 13.12 1.46
C GLY A 159 -2.65 13.01 2.14
N PRO A 160 -2.54 13.43 3.42
CA PRO A 160 -1.28 13.35 4.16
C PRO A 160 -0.63 11.97 4.07
N ARG A 161 0.70 11.93 3.79
CA ARG A 161 1.43 10.70 3.47
C ARG A 161 1.19 9.59 4.49
N LEU A 162 1.46 9.82 5.78
CA LEU A 162 1.29 8.80 6.82
C LEU A 162 -0.14 8.27 6.91
N LEU A 163 -1.13 9.16 6.80
CA LEU A 163 -2.54 8.76 6.82
C LEU A 163 -2.88 7.89 5.61
N SER A 164 -2.38 8.25 4.42
CA SER A 164 -2.59 7.47 3.19
C SER A 164 -1.93 6.09 3.27
N ASP A 165 -0.75 6.01 3.89
CA ASP A 165 -0.04 4.76 4.14
C ASP A 165 -0.84 3.86 5.09
N GLU A 166 -1.29 4.37 6.24
CA GLU A 166 -2.10 3.62 7.22
C GLU A 166 -3.46 3.16 6.68
N ILE A 167 -4.07 3.93 5.78
CA ILE A 167 -5.35 3.56 5.16
C ILE A 167 -5.20 2.36 4.21
N LEU A 168 -4.08 2.26 3.52
CA LEU A 168 -3.85 1.23 2.50
C LEU A 168 -3.11 0.00 3.05
N GLY A 169 -2.32 0.15 4.11
CA GLY A 169 -1.59 -0.92 4.79
C GLY A 169 -2.46 -1.70 5.75
#